data_990df951ce7d798244c5ca6938fe6132
#
_entry.id   990df951ce7d798244c5ca6938fe6132
#
_cell.length_a   1.000
_cell.length_b   1.000
_cell.length_c   1.000
_cell.angle_alpha   90.00
_cell.angle_beta   90.00
_cell.angle_gamma   90.00
#
_symmetry.space_group_name_H-M   'P 1'
#
loop_
_entity.id
_entity.type
_entity.pdbx_description
1 polymer ?
#
loop_
_entity_poly.entity_id
_entity_poly.type
_entity_poly.pdbx_seq_one_letter_code
_entity_poly.pdbx_strand_id
1 'polypeptide(L)'
;MKQRLFRVLAAVAATSLVTVGLVTTPAAPSSASQSSAAQSAAGSYVALGDSYSSGTGTRSYIADGTECLRSTYAYASLTAAAKGYSLNFRACSGAVVSDVTSSQLSALTSTTTYVTISVGGNDAGFADVLTECALPAWASDCAGAVAGARSFISSALPGRLSTLYASIRTRAPNAKVVVVGYPKIFMGEDCNVATFFSPEDEAALNDAVVLINSVTRSAASARGFTFVDPVSRFTGHAVCDSTEWINGFSSPVQESYHPNRLGHSSGYLPLVSGVLTGASVAATPAVLAEARDGAAAQAKLQQKYAAADRSIEPKLFQPPTKARLERLAKERGVDFDTWWAQTR
;
A
#
# COMPACT_ATOMS: atom_id res chain seq x y z
N MET A 1 28.47 46.92 39.85
CA MET A 1 28.55 48.39 40.22
C MET A 1 27.20 49.03 39.96
N LYS A 2 26.69 49.70 41.07
CA LYS A 2 25.63 50.72 41.14
C LYS A 2 24.21 50.26 40.72
N GLN A 3 23.43 49.80 41.64
CA GLN A 3 22.39 50.38 42.53
C GLN A 3 21.89 51.80 42.13
N ARG A 4 20.58 51.95 41.99
CA ARG A 4 19.84 53.05 42.62
C ARG A 4 18.37 52.67 42.81
N LEU A 5 18.00 52.55 44.05
CA LEU A 5 16.70 52.75 44.68
C LEU A 5 16.15 54.16 44.38
N PHE A 6 14.84 54.33 44.29
CA PHE A 6 14.16 55.50 44.89
C PHE A 6 12.74 55.12 45.38
N ARG A 7 12.49 55.61 46.55
CA ARG A 7 11.35 55.36 47.45
C ARG A 7 10.22 56.41 47.25
N VAL A 8 8.97 55.95 47.52
CA VAL A 8 7.94 56.50 48.44
C VAL A 8 7.25 57.84 48.06
N LEU A 9 5.94 57.78 48.01
CA LEU A 9 5.11 58.62 48.90
C LEU A 9 3.67 58.13 48.90
N ALA A 10 3.12 58.00 50.11
CA ALA A 10 1.76 57.65 50.44
C ALA A 10 0.89 58.92 50.46
N ALA A 11 -0.41 58.79 50.10
CA ALA A 11 -1.43 59.77 50.52
C ALA A 11 -2.74 59.02 50.86
N VAL A 12 -3.08 59.14 52.13
CA VAL A 12 -4.35 58.68 52.73
C VAL A 12 -5.41 59.75 52.49
N ALA A 13 -6.60 59.33 52.08
CA ALA A 13 -7.81 60.16 52.32
C ALA A 13 -9.04 59.22 52.44
N ALA A 14 -9.84 59.57 53.37
CA ALA A 14 -10.86 58.82 54.09
C ALA A 14 -12.24 58.74 53.41
N THR A 15 -12.91 57.62 53.67
CA THR A 15 -14.33 57.38 53.99
C THR A 15 -15.46 58.06 53.22
N SER A 16 -16.31 57.25 52.65
CA SER A 16 -17.78 57.34 52.71
C SER A 16 -18.42 55.96 52.50
N LEU A 17 -19.07 55.43 53.54
CA LEU A 17 -19.95 54.27 53.46
C LEU A 17 -21.22 54.61 52.70
N VAL A 18 -21.49 53.93 51.63
CA VAL A 18 -22.83 53.80 51.04
C VAL A 18 -23.17 52.31 51.04
N THR A 19 -24.09 51.89 51.88
CA THR A 19 -24.69 50.58 51.90
C THR A 19 -25.68 50.46 50.72
N VAL A 20 -25.30 49.73 49.69
CA VAL A 20 -26.23 49.30 48.63
C VAL A 20 -26.52 47.83 48.87
N GLY A 21 -27.79 47.55 49.08
CA GLY A 21 -28.27 46.16 49.31
C GLY A 21 -27.97 45.24 48.10
N LEU A 22 -27.33 44.11 48.38
CA LEU A 22 -27.12 43.06 47.41
C LEU A 22 -28.47 42.33 47.19
N VAL A 23 -29.07 42.56 46.02
CA VAL A 23 -30.11 41.65 45.49
C VAL A 23 -29.39 40.53 44.77
N THR A 24 -29.28 39.38 45.42
CA THR A 24 -28.78 38.12 44.80
C THR A 24 -29.89 37.56 43.92
N THR A 25 -29.75 37.76 42.58
CA THR A 25 -30.50 36.96 41.61
C THR A 25 -29.83 35.59 41.47
N PRO A 26 -30.57 34.49 41.57
CA PRO A 26 -30.00 33.15 41.30
C PRO A 26 -29.67 33.08 39.82
N ALA A 27 -28.38 32.85 39.51
CA ALA A 27 -27.93 32.54 38.17
C ALA A 27 -28.52 31.15 37.77
N ALA A 28 -29.36 31.14 36.75
CA ALA A 28 -29.80 29.90 36.12
C ALA A 28 -28.58 29.14 35.54
N PRO A 29 -28.51 27.82 35.71
CA PRO A 29 -27.44 27.07 35.07
C PRO A 29 -27.60 27.18 33.57
N SER A 30 -26.58 27.75 32.90
CA SER A 30 -26.46 27.70 31.44
C SER A 30 -26.29 26.24 31.03
N SER A 31 -27.36 25.64 30.55
CA SER A 31 -27.28 24.36 29.86
C SER A 31 -26.44 24.57 28.61
N ALA A 32 -25.13 24.27 28.69
CA ALA A 32 -24.30 24.10 27.54
C ALA A 32 -24.91 22.98 26.69
N SER A 33 -25.63 23.35 25.64
CA SER A 33 -26.02 22.42 24.60
C SER A 33 -24.75 21.82 24.03
N GLN A 34 -24.41 20.63 24.51
CA GLN A 34 -23.51 19.77 23.78
C GLN A 34 -24.20 19.43 22.47
N SER A 35 -23.84 20.17 21.41
CA SER A 35 -24.12 19.73 20.08
C SER A 35 -23.36 18.42 19.90
N SER A 36 -24.04 17.29 20.14
CA SER A 36 -23.63 16.01 19.61
C SER A 36 -23.68 16.17 18.09
N ALA A 37 -22.57 16.59 17.49
CA ALA A 37 -22.34 16.38 16.08
C ALA A 37 -22.59 14.90 15.88
N ALA A 38 -23.68 14.56 15.18
CA ALA A 38 -23.97 13.19 14.80
C ALA A 38 -22.71 12.65 14.13
N GLN A 39 -22.00 11.79 14.84
CA GLN A 39 -20.84 11.08 14.32
C GLN A 39 -21.41 10.23 13.21
N SER A 40 -21.29 10.68 11.95
CA SER A 40 -21.72 9.92 10.79
C SER A 40 -21.04 8.56 10.94
N ALA A 41 -21.83 7.48 10.92
CA ALA A 41 -21.32 6.14 11.11
C ALA A 41 -20.10 5.95 10.19
N ALA A 42 -18.96 5.66 10.80
CA ALA A 42 -17.71 5.48 10.06
C ALA A 42 -17.93 4.48 8.92
N GLY A 43 -17.62 4.85 7.68
CA GLY A 43 -17.84 3.97 6.53
C GLY A 43 -17.10 2.65 6.72
N SER A 44 -17.76 1.53 6.45
CA SER A 44 -17.14 0.20 6.45
C SER A 44 -16.25 0.07 5.22
N TYR A 45 -14.95 -0.13 5.44
CA TYR A 45 -13.94 -0.26 4.38
C TYR A 45 -13.24 -1.62 4.46
N VAL A 46 -13.23 -2.35 3.34
CA VAL A 46 -12.51 -3.62 3.21
C VAL A 46 -11.42 -3.46 2.15
N ALA A 47 -10.17 -3.67 2.54
CA ALA A 47 -9.03 -3.67 1.64
C ALA A 47 -8.62 -5.11 1.34
N LEU A 48 -8.80 -5.53 0.09
CA LEU A 48 -8.47 -6.84 -0.45
C LEU A 48 -7.20 -6.76 -1.29
N GLY A 49 -6.65 -7.91 -1.67
CA GLY A 49 -5.62 -8.03 -2.68
C GLY A 49 -4.32 -8.64 -2.21
N ASP A 50 -3.27 -8.31 -2.94
CA ASP A 50 -1.92 -8.85 -2.82
C ASP A 50 -0.97 -7.93 -2.04
N SER A 51 0.35 -8.08 -2.27
CA SER A 51 1.42 -7.32 -1.64
C SER A 51 1.35 -5.80 -1.90
N TYR A 52 0.90 -5.37 -3.08
CA TYR A 52 0.74 -3.96 -3.42
C TYR A 52 -0.40 -3.30 -2.65
N SER A 53 -1.43 -4.07 -2.29
CA SER A 53 -2.49 -3.61 -1.39
C SER A 53 -2.09 -3.74 0.08
N SER A 54 -1.36 -4.80 0.48
CA SER A 54 -0.96 -5.01 1.88
C SER A 54 0.05 -3.99 2.38
N GLY A 55 0.89 -3.43 1.49
CA GLY A 55 1.93 -2.48 1.82
C GLY A 55 3.29 -3.12 2.06
N THR A 56 3.53 -4.30 1.44
CA THR A 56 4.87 -4.89 1.34
C THR A 56 5.82 -3.85 0.73
N GLY A 57 7.05 -3.75 1.25
CA GLY A 57 8.03 -2.75 0.83
C GLY A 57 8.15 -1.53 1.75
N THR A 58 7.26 -1.37 2.72
CA THR A 58 7.23 -0.20 3.61
C THR A 58 8.08 -0.36 4.88
N ARG A 59 8.61 -1.55 5.17
CA ARG A 59 9.43 -1.88 6.36
C ARG A 59 8.74 -1.57 7.70
N SER A 60 7.41 -1.63 7.73
CA SER A 60 6.64 -1.39 8.96
C SER A 60 5.32 -2.14 8.89
N TYR A 61 5.24 -3.25 9.57
CA TYR A 61 4.12 -4.18 9.45
C TYR A 61 3.35 -4.32 10.75
N ILE A 62 2.05 -4.60 10.60
CA ILE A 62 1.15 -4.91 11.71
C ILE A 62 1.48 -6.31 12.20
N ALA A 63 1.73 -6.46 13.51
CA ALA A 63 2.06 -7.74 14.12
C ALA A 63 0.80 -8.61 14.33
N ASP A 64 0.22 -9.08 13.23
CA ASP A 64 -1.01 -9.90 13.23
C ASP A 64 -0.75 -11.42 13.26
N GLY A 65 0.52 -11.82 13.29
CA GLY A 65 0.95 -13.23 13.36
C GLY A 65 0.84 -13.97 12.03
N THR A 66 0.85 -13.24 10.90
CA THR A 66 0.84 -13.79 9.55
C THR A 66 1.96 -13.17 8.70
N GLU A 67 2.27 -13.80 7.56
CA GLU A 67 3.21 -13.30 6.56
C GLU A 67 2.55 -12.38 5.51
N CYS A 68 1.36 -11.86 5.81
CA CYS A 68 0.64 -10.97 4.89
C CYS A 68 1.28 -9.59 4.70
N LEU A 69 2.20 -9.20 5.59
CA LEU A 69 2.95 -7.95 5.54
C LEU A 69 2.02 -6.71 5.40
N ARG A 70 0.91 -6.71 6.14
CA ARG A 70 -0.01 -5.56 6.21
C ARG A 70 0.66 -4.40 6.90
N SER A 71 0.64 -3.23 6.26
CA SER A 71 1.38 -2.07 6.73
C SER A 71 0.46 -0.93 7.19
N THR A 72 0.86 -0.27 8.26
CA THR A 72 0.26 1.02 8.66
C THR A 72 0.55 2.14 7.67
N TYR A 73 1.55 1.97 6.79
CA TYR A 73 1.86 2.90 5.70
C TYR A 73 1.16 2.54 4.38
N ALA A 74 0.45 1.41 4.29
CA ALA A 74 -0.32 1.07 3.11
C ALA A 74 -1.38 2.15 2.81
N TYR A 75 -1.64 2.42 1.54
CA TYR A 75 -2.65 3.41 1.14
C TYR A 75 -4.02 3.15 1.79
N ALA A 76 -4.35 1.88 2.03
CA ALA A 76 -5.61 1.49 2.68
C ALA A 76 -5.65 1.96 4.14
N SER A 77 -4.59 1.72 4.92
CA SER A 77 -4.47 2.18 6.31
C SER A 77 -4.50 3.71 6.39
N LEU A 78 -3.77 4.39 5.51
CA LEU A 78 -3.72 5.85 5.46
C LEU A 78 -5.06 6.47 5.04
N THR A 79 -5.77 5.86 4.08
CA THR A 79 -7.12 6.31 3.68
C THR A 79 -8.11 6.15 4.84
N ALA A 80 -8.08 4.99 5.52
CA ALA A 80 -8.95 4.73 6.65
C ALA A 80 -8.71 5.71 7.81
N ALA A 81 -7.43 5.94 8.16
CA ALA A 81 -7.04 6.89 9.20
C ALA A 81 -7.49 8.33 8.87
N ALA A 82 -7.25 8.78 7.62
CA ALA A 82 -7.61 10.13 7.20
C ALA A 82 -9.12 10.39 7.16
N LYS A 83 -9.93 9.35 6.98
CA LYS A 83 -11.40 9.45 6.83
C LYS A 83 -12.19 8.90 8.02
N GLY A 84 -11.52 8.35 9.02
CA GLY A 84 -12.18 7.72 10.16
C GLY A 84 -12.98 6.46 9.77
N TYR A 85 -12.53 5.71 8.72
CA TYR A 85 -13.24 4.52 8.29
C TYR A 85 -12.90 3.30 9.15
N SER A 86 -13.90 2.44 9.38
CA SER A 86 -13.68 1.13 10.00
C SER A 86 -13.07 0.18 8.96
N LEU A 87 -11.75 0.01 9.03
CA LEU A 87 -11.00 -0.83 8.09
C LEU A 87 -11.02 -2.31 8.51
N ASN A 88 -11.33 -3.20 7.56
CA ASN A 88 -10.99 -4.61 7.63
C ASN A 88 -9.91 -4.91 6.57
N PHE A 89 -8.68 -5.03 7.01
CA PHE A 89 -7.50 -5.07 6.14
C PHE A 89 -7.16 -6.52 5.78
N ARG A 90 -7.74 -7.03 4.68
CA ARG A 90 -7.61 -8.44 4.27
C ARG A 90 -6.51 -8.71 3.25
N ALA A 91 -5.96 -7.68 2.58
CA ALA A 91 -4.87 -7.88 1.62
C ALA A 91 -3.71 -8.66 2.25
N CYS A 92 -3.08 -9.54 1.46
CA CYS A 92 -2.02 -10.43 1.93
C CYS A 92 -0.93 -10.56 0.87
N SER A 93 0.33 -10.37 1.27
CA SER A 93 1.49 -10.55 0.39
C SER A 93 1.46 -11.93 -0.26
N GLY A 94 1.72 -12.01 -1.56
CA GLY A 94 1.72 -13.27 -2.33
C GLY A 94 0.35 -13.74 -2.82
N ALA A 95 -0.76 -13.13 -2.37
CA ALA A 95 -2.09 -13.59 -2.74
C ALA A 95 -2.32 -13.58 -4.26
N VAL A 96 -2.86 -14.66 -4.78
CA VAL A 96 -3.40 -14.80 -6.14
C VAL A 96 -4.93 -14.64 -6.12
N VAL A 97 -5.57 -14.60 -7.28
CA VAL A 97 -7.03 -14.45 -7.40
C VAL A 97 -7.79 -15.51 -6.62
N SER A 98 -7.32 -16.78 -6.60
CA SER A 98 -7.95 -17.85 -5.82
C SER A 98 -7.87 -17.60 -4.31
N ASP A 99 -6.78 -17.06 -3.80
CA ASP A 99 -6.62 -16.76 -2.37
C ASP A 99 -7.54 -15.62 -1.95
N VAL A 100 -7.65 -14.56 -2.77
CA VAL A 100 -8.64 -13.51 -2.50
C VAL A 100 -10.04 -14.11 -2.41
N THR A 101 -10.39 -15.00 -3.35
CA THR A 101 -11.72 -15.63 -3.41
C THR A 101 -12.00 -16.51 -2.20
N SER A 102 -11.04 -17.35 -1.78
CA SER A 102 -11.22 -18.34 -0.72
C SER A 102 -11.06 -17.77 0.69
N SER A 103 -10.14 -16.81 0.88
CA SER A 103 -9.78 -16.33 2.22
C SER A 103 -10.24 -14.90 2.51
N GLN A 104 -10.22 -13.99 1.53
CA GLN A 104 -10.42 -12.56 1.80
C GLN A 104 -11.89 -12.11 1.67
N LEU A 105 -12.67 -12.70 0.76
CA LEU A 105 -14.05 -12.30 0.50
C LEU A 105 -15.01 -12.50 1.68
N SER A 106 -14.64 -13.31 2.67
CA SER A 106 -15.42 -13.52 3.89
C SER A 106 -15.59 -12.24 4.74
N ALA A 107 -14.74 -11.23 4.49
CA ALA A 107 -14.83 -9.93 5.15
C ALA A 107 -15.91 -9.00 4.56
N LEU A 108 -16.39 -9.29 3.36
CA LEU A 108 -17.41 -8.48 2.69
C LEU A 108 -18.79 -8.82 3.22
N THR A 109 -19.61 -7.79 3.38
CA THR A 109 -21.01 -7.89 3.78
C THR A 109 -21.89 -6.94 2.95
N SER A 110 -23.21 -7.11 3.00
CA SER A 110 -24.14 -6.19 2.33
C SER A 110 -24.06 -4.75 2.83
N THR A 111 -23.48 -4.53 4.00
CA THR A 111 -23.26 -3.20 4.60
C THR A 111 -21.87 -2.63 4.34
N THR A 112 -20.99 -3.35 3.60
CA THR A 112 -19.69 -2.83 3.19
C THR A 112 -19.88 -1.62 2.27
N THR A 113 -19.27 -0.48 2.64
CA THR A 113 -19.40 0.79 1.92
C THR A 113 -18.32 0.96 0.87
N TYR A 114 -17.08 0.60 1.21
CA TYR A 114 -15.90 0.80 0.37
C TYR A 114 -15.09 -0.49 0.25
N VAL A 115 -14.57 -0.73 -0.96
CA VAL A 115 -13.66 -1.85 -1.24
C VAL A 115 -12.53 -1.34 -2.11
N THR A 116 -11.29 -1.72 -1.77
CA THR A 116 -10.13 -1.59 -2.68
C THR A 116 -9.50 -2.94 -2.91
N ILE A 117 -8.90 -3.14 -4.10
CA ILE A 117 -8.23 -4.40 -4.45
C ILE A 117 -7.16 -4.17 -5.52
N SER A 118 -5.95 -4.75 -5.33
CA SER A 118 -5.01 -5.08 -6.41
C SER A 118 -4.74 -6.57 -6.40
N VAL A 119 -4.75 -7.23 -7.55
CA VAL A 119 -4.51 -8.67 -7.67
C VAL A 119 -4.25 -9.06 -9.11
N GLY A 120 -3.50 -10.14 -9.32
CA GLY A 120 -3.24 -10.74 -10.64
C GLY A 120 -1.75 -10.77 -11.00
N GLY A 121 -0.89 -9.95 -10.39
CA GLY A 121 0.55 -9.97 -10.60
C GLY A 121 1.17 -11.32 -10.21
N ASN A 122 0.79 -11.86 -9.05
CA ASN A 122 1.25 -13.18 -8.59
C ASN A 122 0.71 -14.32 -9.46
N ASP A 123 -0.54 -14.21 -9.95
CA ASP A 123 -1.11 -15.17 -10.92
C ASP A 123 -0.29 -15.21 -12.21
N ALA A 124 0.24 -14.08 -12.66
CA ALA A 124 1.09 -13.94 -13.83
C ALA A 124 2.56 -14.33 -13.59
N GLY A 125 2.91 -14.74 -12.37
CA GLY A 125 4.26 -15.20 -12.03
C GLY A 125 5.28 -14.07 -11.82
N PHE A 126 4.86 -12.90 -11.32
CA PHE A 126 5.68 -11.70 -11.16
C PHE A 126 7.09 -11.99 -10.56
N ALA A 127 7.16 -12.72 -9.43
CA ALA A 127 8.43 -13.01 -8.77
C ALA A 127 9.33 -13.93 -9.60
N ASP A 128 8.74 -14.93 -10.28
CA ASP A 128 9.48 -15.89 -11.12
C ASP A 128 10.05 -15.19 -12.37
N VAL A 129 9.26 -14.29 -12.99
CA VAL A 129 9.69 -13.48 -14.15
C VAL A 129 10.84 -12.56 -13.77
N LEU A 130 10.72 -11.82 -12.67
CA LEU A 130 11.82 -10.97 -12.17
C LEU A 130 13.07 -11.78 -11.84
N THR A 131 12.90 -12.96 -11.26
CA THR A 131 14.00 -13.88 -10.93
C THR A 131 14.78 -14.34 -12.17
N GLU A 132 14.06 -14.59 -13.26
CA GLU A 132 14.67 -14.96 -14.55
C GLU A 132 15.35 -13.78 -15.23
N CYS A 133 14.65 -12.63 -15.28
CA CYS A 133 15.17 -11.42 -15.92
C CYS A 133 16.36 -10.79 -15.19
N ALA A 134 16.50 -11.03 -13.88
CA ALA A 134 17.65 -10.54 -13.11
C ALA A 134 18.95 -11.33 -13.37
N LEU A 135 18.92 -12.44 -14.10
CA LEU A 135 20.12 -13.20 -14.45
C LEU A 135 20.93 -12.48 -15.55
N PRO A 136 22.26 -12.70 -15.61
CA PRO A 136 23.05 -12.19 -16.72
C PRO A 136 22.62 -12.81 -18.05
N ALA A 137 22.81 -12.10 -19.15
CA ALA A 137 22.32 -12.46 -20.50
C ALA A 137 22.66 -13.89 -20.94
N TRP A 138 23.83 -14.41 -20.54
CA TRP A 138 24.22 -15.79 -20.88
C TRP A 138 23.42 -16.86 -20.10
N ALA A 139 22.73 -16.47 -19.02
CA ALA A 139 21.95 -17.38 -18.17
C ALA A 139 20.44 -17.15 -18.28
N SER A 140 20.01 -15.95 -18.70
CA SER A 140 18.61 -15.52 -18.71
C SER A 140 17.85 -15.97 -19.95
N ASP A 141 16.57 -16.33 -19.76
CA ASP A 141 15.53 -16.36 -20.80
C ASP A 141 14.41 -15.38 -20.42
N CYS A 142 14.76 -14.12 -20.15
CA CYS A 142 13.80 -13.09 -19.79
C CYS A 142 12.70 -12.93 -20.82
N ALA A 143 13.04 -12.94 -22.11
CA ALA A 143 12.06 -12.82 -23.19
C ALA A 143 11.00 -13.92 -23.14
N GLY A 144 11.41 -15.18 -22.92
CA GLY A 144 10.50 -16.32 -22.77
C GLY A 144 9.63 -16.20 -21.52
N ALA A 145 10.21 -15.82 -20.38
CA ALA A 145 9.49 -15.62 -19.14
C ALA A 145 8.42 -14.52 -19.25
N VAL A 146 8.79 -13.35 -19.82
CA VAL A 146 7.87 -12.24 -20.07
C VAL A 146 6.78 -12.64 -21.07
N ALA A 147 7.11 -13.38 -22.15
CA ALA A 147 6.12 -13.84 -23.12
C ALA A 147 5.10 -14.81 -22.46
N GLY A 148 5.55 -15.71 -21.61
CA GLY A 148 4.68 -16.59 -20.82
C GLY A 148 3.73 -15.83 -19.92
N ALA A 149 4.23 -14.85 -19.16
CA ALA A 149 3.42 -13.99 -18.31
C ALA A 149 2.37 -13.20 -19.13
N ARG A 150 2.77 -12.59 -20.24
CA ARG A 150 1.86 -11.84 -21.14
C ARG A 150 0.79 -12.73 -21.74
N SER A 151 1.14 -13.96 -22.12
CA SER A 151 0.16 -14.95 -22.60
C SER A 151 -0.87 -15.29 -21.52
N PHE A 152 -0.45 -15.53 -20.29
CA PHE A 152 -1.37 -15.77 -19.16
C PHE A 152 -2.27 -14.54 -18.89
N ILE A 153 -1.68 -13.33 -18.85
CA ILE A 153 -2.41 -12.08 -18.62
C ILE A 153 -3.51 -11.90 -19.67
N SER A 154 -3.25 -12.24 -20.92
CA SER A 154 -4.20 -12.05 -22.02
C SER A 154 -5.26 -13.13 -22.11
N SER A 155 -4.93 -14.38 -21.74
CA SER A 155 -5.81 -15.55 -21.98
C SER A 155 -6.55 -16.03 -20.73
N ALA A 156 -5.89 -16.18 -19.59
CA ALA A 156 -6.45 -16.80 -18.39
C ALA A 156 -6.92 -15.78 -17.34
N LEU A 157 -6.18 -14.70 -17.15
CA LEU A 157 -6.47 -13.71 -16.11
C LEU A 157 -7.83 -13.02 -16.26
N PRO A 158 -8.33 -12.66 -17.48
CA PRO A 158 -9.63 -12.00 -17.63
C PRO A 158 -10.78 -12.80 -17.03
N GLY A 159 -10.82 -14.12 -17.25
CA GLY A 159 -11.85 -15.01 -16.70
C GLY A 159 -11.80 -15.09 -15.18
N ARG A 160 -10.59 -15.17 -14.60
CA ARG A 160 -10.38 -15.19 -13.15
C ARG A 160 -10.85 -13.89 -12.50
N LEU A 161 -10.48 -12.73 -13.04
CA LEU A 161 -10.89 -11.41 -12.54
C LEU A 161 -12.41 -11.21 -12.68
N SER A 162 -13.00 -11.63 -13.79
CA SER A 162 -14.45 -11.53 -13.99
C SER A 162 -15.23 -12.28 -12.91
N THR A 163 -14.81 -13.50 -12.57
CA THR A 163 -15.41 -14.33 -11.50
C THR A 163 -15.23 -13.70 -10.12
N LEU A 164 -14.02 -13.24 -9.82
CA LEU A 164 -13.71 -12.57 -8.53
C LEU A 164 -14.55 -11.31 -8.36
N TYR A 165 -14.60 -10.44 -9.37
CA TYR A 165 -15.34 -9.18 -9.29
C TYR A 165 -16.84 -9.38 -9.24
N ALA A 166 -17.38 -10.43 -9.89
CA ALA A 166 -18.76 -10.85 -9.69
C ALA A 166 -19.04 -11.23 -8.24
N SER A 167 -18.13 -12.00 -7.63
CA SER A 167 -18.25 -12.42 -6.23
C SER A 167 -18.17 -11.25 -5.25
N ILE A 168 -17.30 -10.25 -5.52
CA ILE A 168 -17.26 -9.01 -4.74
C ILE A 168 -18.59 -8.26 -4.82
N ARG A 169 -19.13 -8.07 -6.03
CA ARG A 169 -20.43 -7.37 -6.23
C ARG A 169 -21.58 -8.09 -5.55
N THR A 170 -21.61 -9.43 -5.59
CA THR A 170 -22.64 -10.23 -4.92
C THR A 170 -22.62 -10.07 -3.40
N ARG A 171 -21.41 -10.05 -2.80
CA ARG A 171 -21.26 -9.94 -1.33
C ARG A 171 -21.42 -8.51 -0.80
N ALA A 172 -21.02 -7.52 -1.60
CA ALA A 172 -21.09 -6.09 -1.26
C ALA A 172 -21.81 -5.31 -2.39
N PRO A 173 -23.15 -5.51 -2.54
CA PRO A 173 -23.88 -5.03 -3.70
C PRO A 173 -23.88 -3.50 -3.86
N ASN A 174 -23.79 -2.77 -2.76
CA ASN A 174 -23.82 -1.31 -2.72
C ASN A 174 -22.43 -0.67 -2.53
N ALA A 175 -21.37 -1.48 -2.41
CA ALA A 175 -20.04 -0.96 -2.17
C ALA A 175 -19.51 -0.18 -3.38
N LYS A 176 -18.85 0.94 -3.09
CA LYS A 176 -17.96 1.60 -4.05
C LYS A 176 -16.65 0.81 -4.11
N VAL A 177 -16.41 0.18 -5.26
CA VAL A 177 -15.23 -0.69 -5.46
C VAL A 177 -14.22 0.03 -6.33
N VAL A 178 -12.98 0.13 -5.83
CA VAL A 178 -11.83 0.70 -6.54
C VAL A 178 -10.80 -0.40 -6.77
N VAL A 179 -10.56 -0.69 -8.03
CA VAL A 179 -9.51 -1.64 -8.46
C VAL A 179 -8.25 -0.83 -8.73
N VAL A 180 -7.16 -1.22 -8.10
CA VAL A 180 -5.89 -0.49 -8.12
C VAL A 180 -4.88 -1.24 -8.99
N GLY A 181 -4.33 -0.56 -9.99
CA GLY A 181 -3.33 -1.12 -10.91
C GLY A 181 -1.92 -1.10 -10.32
N TYR A 182 -0.96 -1.57 -11.12
CA TYR A 182 0.47 -1.60 -10.80
C TYR A 182 1.22 -0.46 -11.51
N PRO A 183 2.23 0.16 -10.89
CA PRO A 183 3.09 1.14 -11.55
C PRO A 183 4.14 0.44 -12.42
N LYS A 184 4.73 1.16 -13.36
CA LYS A 184 5.98 0.72 -13.99
C LYS A 184 7.07 0.63 -12.93
N ILE A 185 7.91 -0.40 -13.03
CA ILE A 185 8.88 -0.74 -11.98
C ILE A 185 10.23 -0.11 -12.26
N PHE A 186 10.65 -0.07 -13.54
CA PHE A 186 11.99 0.28 -13.97
C PHE A 186 12.02 1.58 -14.76
N MET A 187 13.14 2.30 -14.67
CA MET A 187 13.36 3.54 -15.41
C MET A 187 14.15 3.35 -16.72
N GLY A 188 14.72 2.18 -16.97
CA GLY A 188 15.51 1.86 -18.15
C GLY A 188 17.00 1.64 -17.88
N GLU A 189 17.43 1.67 -16.62
CA GLU A 189 18.81 1.41 -16.19
C GLU A 189 18.82 0.60 -14.90
N ASP A 190 19.59 -0.52 -14.85
CA ASP A 190 19.77 -1.31 -13.63
C ASP A 190 20.94 -0.73 -12.79
N CYS A 191 20.60 -0.11 -11.66
CA CYS A 191 21.58 0.42 -10.72
C CYS A 191 21.91 -0.55 -9.56
N ASN A 192 21.33 -1.74 -9.55
CA ASN A 192 21.56 -2.71 -8.49
C ASN A 192 22.72 -3.64 -8.81
N VAL A 193 23.76 -3.60 -8.01
CA VAL A 193 25.03 -4.36 -8.22
C VAL A 193 24.83 -5.89 -8.32
N ALA A 194 23.72 -6.41 -7.82
CA ALA A 194 23.45 -7.85 -7.72
C ALA A 194 22.38 -8.33 -8.72
N THR A 195 21.97 -7.51 -9.67
CA THR A 195 21.03 -7.86 -10.74
C THR A 195 21.61 -7.51 -12.10
N PHE A 196 21.04 -8.02 -13.20
CA PHE A 196 21.58 -7.88 -14.54
C PHE A 196 20.47 -7.59 -15.55
N PHE A 197 19.47 -6.80 -15.17
CA PHE A 197 18.42 -6.40 -16.10
C PHE A 197 19.00 -5.56 -17.23
N SER A 198 18.76 -5.96 -18.48
CA SER A 198 19.05 -5.08 -19.60
C SER A 198 17.97 -4.01 -19.78
N PRO A 199 18.24 -2.89 -20.44
CA PRO A 199 17.21 -1.89 -20.78
C PRO A 199 16.04 -2.48 -21.55
N GLU A 200 16.27 -3.48 -22.39
CA GLU A 200 15.26 -4.22 -23.14
C GLU A 200 14.39 -5.07 -22.22
N ASP A 201 14.98 -5.74 -21.23
CA ASP A 201 14.24 -6.52 -20.23
C ASP A 201 13.35 -5.61 -19.38
N GLU A 202 13.88 -4.49 -18.90
CA GLU A 202 13.13 -3.50 -18.14
C GLU A 202 11.94 -2.92 -18.94
N ALA A 203 12.16 -2.62 -20.22
CA ALA A 203 11.09 -2.16 -21.11
C ALA A 203 10.01 -3.22 -21.27
N ALA A 204 10.40 -4.49 -21.51
CA ALA A 204 9.47 -5.60 -21.67
C ALA A 204 8.65 -5.90 -20.38
N LEU A 205 9.28 -5.79 -19.22
CA LEU A 205 8.62 -5.91 -17.90
C LEU A 205 7.63 -4.76 -17.68
N ASN A 206 8.00 -3.53 -18.00
CA ASN A 206 7.13 -2.36 -17.92
C ASN A 206 5.92 -2.48 -18.90
N ASP A 207 6.11 -3.04 -20.08
CA ASP A 207 5.04 -3.29 -21.04
C ASP A 207 4.08 -4.39 -20.54
N ALA A 208 4.57 -5.39 -19.82
CA ALA A 208 3.72 -6.38 -19.16
C ALA A 208 2.86 -5.75 -18.06
N VAL A 209 3.39 -4.75 -17.33
CA VAL A 209 2.60 -3.95 -16.37
C VAL A 209 1.49 -3.16 -17.07
N VAL A 210 1.76 -2.53 -18.21
CA VAL A 210 0.72 -1.82 -18.97
C VAL A 210 -0.36 -2.79 -19.45
N LEU A 211 0.02 -3.99 -19.88
CA LEU A 211 -0.91 -5.02 -20.34
C LEU A 211 -1.82 -5.51 -19.19
N ILE A 212 -1.26 -5.86 -18.01
CA ILE A 212 -2.08 -6.33 -16.89
C ILE A 212 -3.02 -5.23 -16.39
N ASN A 213 -2.59 -3.96 -16.37
CA ASN A 213 -3.45 -2.83 -16.03
C ASN A 213 -4.60 -2.68 -17.03
N SER A 214 -4.37 -2.87 -18.33
CA SER A 214 -5.40 -2.82 -19.36
C SER A 214 -6.46 -3.91 -19.17
N VAL A 215 -6.03 -5.15 -18.96
CA VAL A 215 -6.90 -6.30 -18.69
C VAL A 215 -7.72 -6.11 -17.42
N THR A 216 -7.06 -5.67 -16.34
CA THR A 216 -7.69 -5.43 -15.04
C THR A 216 -8.71 -4.30 -15.12
N ARG A 217 -8.38 -3.21 -15.82
CA ARG A 217 -9.32 -2.09 -16.09
C ARG A 217 -10.57 -2.57 -16.83
N SER A 218 -10.40 -3.38 -17.87
CA SER A 218 -11.50 -3.91 -18.65
C SER A 218 -12.42 -4.79 -17.81
N ALA A 219 -11.85 -5.69 -16.99
CA ALA A 219 -12.62 -6.54 -16.09
C ALA A 219 -13.34 -5.73 -15.00
N ALA A 220 -12.70 -4.69 -14.45
CA ALA A 220 -13.30 -3.79 -13.46
C ALA A 220 -14.49 -3.01 -14.05
N SER A 221 -14.31 -2.40 -15.21
CA SER A 221 -15.33 -1.62 -15.92
C SER A 221 -16.55 -2.46 -16.25
N ALA A 222 -16.38 -3.73 -16.66
CA ALA A 222 -17.47 -4.66 -16.94
C ALA A 222 -18.36 -4.95 -15.69
N ARG A 223 -17.91 -4.62 -14.51
CA ARG A 223 -18.66 -4.76 -13.23
C ARG A 223 -19.05 -3.43 -12.60
N GLY A 224 -18.88 -2.31 -13.32
CA GLY A 224 -19.13 -0.97 -12.79
C GLY A 224 -18.17 -0.59 -11.65
N PHE A 225 -16.97 -1.16 -11.62
CA PHE A 225 -15.91 -0.80 -10.70
C PHE A 225 -15.01 0.27 -11.31
N THR A 226 -14.47 1.15 -10.48
CA THR A 226 -13.52 2.17 -10.94
C THR A 226 -12.11 1.63 -10.88
N PHE A 227 -11.37 1.75 -11.99
CA PHE A 227 -9.94 1.40 -12.03
C PHE A 227 -9.09 2.65 -11.80
N VAL A 228 -8.09 2.54 -10.95
CA VAL A 228 -7.06 3.56 -10.70
C VAL A 228 -5.75 3.11 -11.32
N ASP A 229 -5.22 3.90 -12.26
CA ASP A 229 -3.95 3.66 -12.93
C ASP A 229 -2.83 4.48 -12.28
N PRO A 230 -1.85 3.84 -11.61
CA PRO A 230 -0.76 4.56 -10.98
C PRO A 230 0.39 4.92 -11.93
N VAL A 231 0.41 4.42 -13.18
CA VAL A 231 1.56 4.53 -14.09
C VAL A 231 2.03 5.98 -14.25
N SER A 232 1.14 6.90 -14.57
CA SER A 232 1.51 8.31 -14.76
C SER A 232 1.99 8.97 -13.47
N ARG A 233 1.40 8.60 -12.34
CA ARG A 233 1.76 9.17 -11.03
C ARG A 233 3.14 8.72 -10.54
N PHE A 234 3.55 7.51 -10.90
CA PHE A 234 4.85 6.94 -10.54
C PHE A 234 5.96 7.27 -11.55
N THR A 235 5.67 7.96 -12.66
CA THR A 235 6.69 8.38 -13.62
C THR A 235 7.72 9.28 -12.95
N GLY A 236 9.02 8.95 -13.09
CA GLY A 236 10.13 9.61 -12.42
C GLY A 236 10.37 9.14 -10.99
N HIS A 237 9.73 8.01 -10.59
CA HIS A 237 9.84 7.42 -9.25
C HIS A 237 9.98 5.89 -9.27
N ALA A 238 10.41 5.32 -10.37
CA ALA A 238 10.71 3.90 -10.52
C ALA A 238 12.00 3.51 -9.77
N VAL A 239 12.36 2.23 -9.83
CA VAL A 239 13.67 1.75 -9.39
C VAL A 239 14.75 2.49 -10.16
N CYS A 240 15.81 2.95 -9.48
CA CYS A 240 16.93 3.74 -9.97
C CYS A 240 16.64 5.21 -10.32
N ASP A 241 15.40 5.68 -10.19
CA ASP A 241 15.13 7.12 -10.23
C ASP A 241 15.73 7.85 -9.01
N SER A 242 16.01 9.13 -9.14
CA SER A 242 16.60 9.95 -8.06
C SER A 242 15.78 9.96 -6.75
N THR A 243 14.48 9.75 -6.84
CA THR A 243 13.57 9.60 -5.70
C THR A 243 12.67 8.41 -5.96
N GLU A 244 13.10 7.25 -5.51
CA GLU A 244 12.37 6.00 -5.68
C GLU A 244 11.11 5.93 -4.83
N TRP A 245 10.01 5.50 -5.42
CA TRP A 245 8.77 5.09 -4.77
C TRP A 245 8.56 3.58 -4.81
N ILE A 246 9.43 2.87 -5.52
CA ILE A 246 9.51 1.42 -5.60
C ILE A 246 10.90 1.03 -5.14
N ASN A 247 10.99 0.05 -4.24
CA ASN A 247 12.28 -0.48 -3.83
C ASN A 247 12.92 -1.24 -5.00
N GLY A 248 14.21 -1.06 -5.22
CA GLY A 248 15.02 -1.98 -6.01
C GLY A 248 15.27 -3.29 -5.27
N PHE A 249 16.33 -4.00 -5.62
CA PHE A 249 16.73 -5.19 -4.85
C PHE A 249 16.99 -4.82 -3.39
N SER A 250 16.30 -5.48 -2.47
CA SER A 250 16.21 -5.08 -1.07
C SER A 250 16.56 -6.22 -0.10
N SER A 251 16.97 -5.84 1.10
CA SER A 251 17.02 -6.73 2.25
C SER A 251 16.05 -6.20 3.31
N PRO A 252 15.03 -6.98 3.71
CA PRO A 252 14.71 -8.35 3.30
C PRO A 252 14.22 -8.45 1.85
N VAL A 253 14.48 -9.59 1.20
CA VAL A 253 14.26 -9.79 -0.24
C VAL A 253 12.79 -9.69 -0.67
N GLN A 254 11.86 -10.03 0.20
CA GLN A 254 10.42 -9.93 -0.06
C GLN A 254 9.94 -8.49 -0.32
N GLU A 255 10.73 -7.48 0.03
CA GLU A 255 10.42 -6.07 -0.22
C GLU A 255 10.91 -5.57 -1.58
N SER A 256 11.72 -6.37 -2.29
CA SER A 256 12.22 -6.02 -3.62
C SER A 256 11.07 -5.82 -4.60
N TYR A 257 11.18 -4.78 -5.41
CA TYR A 257 10.24 -4.40 -6.47
C TYR A 257 8.81 -4.11 -5.97
N HIS A 258 8.68 -3.70 -4.70
CA HIS A 258 7.42 -3.27 -4.10
C HIS A 258 7.44 -1.77 -3.77
N PRO A 259 6.26 -1.12 -3.77
CA PRO A 259 6.16 0.28 -3.38
C PRO A 259 6.63 0.51 -1.95
N ASN A 260 7.52 1.49 -1.77
CA ASN A 260 7.98 1.90 -0.45
C ASN A 260 6.97 2.85 0.23
N ARG A 261 7.36 3.45 1.36
CA ARG A 261 6.49 4.41 2.08
C ARG A 261 6.07 5.59 1.21
N LEU A 262 6.97 6.12 0.37
CA LEU A 262 6.64 7.22 -0.55
C LEU A 262 5.71 6.74 -1.66
N GLY A 263 5.93 5.55 -2.21
CA GLY A 263 5.02 4.94 -3.18
C GLY A 263 3.60 4.81 -2.66
N HIS A 264 3.43 4.44 -1.38
CA HIS A 264 2.11 4.41 -0.76
C HIS A 264 1.56 5.79 -0.43
N SER A 265 2.36 6.66 0.21
CA SER A 265 1.88 7.95 0.74
C SER A 265 1.73 9.02 -0.33
N SER A 266 2.62 9.07 -1.31
CA SER A 266 2.65 10.09 -2.37
C SER A 266 2.15 9.55 -3.71
N GLY A 267 2.32 8.25 -3.97
CA GLY A 267 1.87 7.58 -5.18
C GLY A 267 0.40 7.17 -5.08
N TYR A 268 0.12 6.11 -4.34
CA TYR A 268 -1.21 5.49 -4.28
C TYR A 268 -2.26 6.27 -3.49
N LEU A 269 -1.92 6.77 -2.29
CA LEU A 269 -2.88 7.39 -1.39
C LEU A 269 -3.72 8.50 -2.04
N PRO A 270 -3.13 9.51 -2.71
CA PRO A 270 -3.95 10.58 -3.30
C PRO A 270 -4.84 10.08 -4.44
N LEU A 271 -4.39 9.10 -5.22
CA LEU A 271 -5.17 8.51 -6.31
C LEU A 271 -6.36 7.72 -5.77
N VAL A 272 -6.09 6.78 -4.86
CA VAL A 272 -7.10 5.86 -4.32
C VAL A 272 -8.12 6.61 -3.48
N SER A 273 -7.68 7.48 -2.58
CA SER A 273 -8.57 8.26 -1.73
C SER A 273 -9.42 9.23 -2.54
N GLY A 274 -8.85 9.87 -3.57
CA GLY A 274 -9.56 10.76 -4.47
C GLY A 274 -10.73 10.09 -5.14
N VAL A 275 -10.52 8.90 -5.69
CA VAL A 275 -11.58 8.10 -6.33
C VAL A 275 -12.56 7.55 -5.29
N LEU A 276 -12.06 6.98 -4.20
CA LEU A 276 -12.89 6.31 -3.19
C LEU A 276 -13.83 7.28 -2.48
N THR A 277 -13.36 8.47 -2.14
CA THR A 277 -14.04 9.43 -1.26
C THR A 277 -14.47 10.73 -1.92
N GLY A 278 -14.07 10.96 -3.17
CA GLY A 278 -14.30 12.22 -3.88
C GLY A 278 -13.27 13.33 -3.56
N ALA A 279 -12.34 13.09 -2.63
CA ALA A 279 -11.30 14.04 -2.26
C ALA A 279 -9.99 13.32 -1.91
N SER A 280 -8.91 13.71 -2.58
CA SER A 280 -7.56 13.21 -2.26
C SER A 280 -7.15 13.60 -0.85
N VAL A 281 -6.48 12.70 -0.14
CA VAL A 281 -5.91 12.95 1.18
C VAL A 281 -4.38 12.88 1.12
N ALA A 282 -3.73 13.53 2.07
CA ALA A 282 -2.28 13.50 2.24
C ALA A 282 -1.91 12.70 3.50
N ALA A 283 -0.75 12.05 3.47
CA ALA A 283 -0.17 11.35 4.62
C ALA A 283 0.47 12.35 5.60
N THR A 284 -0.36 13.17 6.27
CA THR A 284 0.10 14.11 7.29
C THR A 284 0.64 13.36 8.53
N PRO A 285 1.44 14.00 9.39
CA PRO A 285 1.88 13.39 10.66
C PRO A 285 0.71 12.87 11.51
N ALA A 286 -0.44 13.55 11.51
CA ALA A 286 -1.63 13.11 12.23
C ALA A 286 -2.23 11.84 11.62
N VAL A 287 -2.36 11.75 10.29
CA VAL A 287 -2.84 10.56 9.59
C VAL A 287 -1.90 9.37 9.82
N LEU A 288 -0.59 9.60 9.78
CA LEU A 288 0.40 8.56 10.07
C LEU A 288 0.35 8.08 11.53
N ALA A 289 0.09 8.97 12.47
CA ALA A 289 -0.10 8.62 13.88
C ALA A 289 -1.36 7.77 14.07
N GLU A 290 -2.49 8.21 13.54
CA GLU A 290 -3.78 7.50 13.61
C GLU A 290 -3.68 6.09 12.98
N ALA A 291 -3.03 5.95 11.82
CA ALA A 291 -2.82 4.66 11.19
C ALA A 291 -1.97 3.71 12.06
N ARG A 292 -0.95 4.22 12.76
CA ARG A 292 -0.14 3.44 13.70
C ARG A 292 -0.92 3.05 14.95
N ASP A 293 -1.68 3.98 15.51
CA ASP A 293 -2.47 3.75 16.73
C ASP A 293 -3.55 2.69 16.48
N GLY A 294 -4.09 2.61 15.25
CA GLY A 294 -5.00 1.57 14.82
C GLY A 294 -4.39 0.17 14.65
N ALA A 295 -3.06 0.03 14.65
CA ALA A 295 -2.37 -1.24 14.33
C ALA A 295 -2.77 -2.40 15.24
N ALA A 296 -2.86 -2.18 16.55
CA ALA A 296 -3.20 -3.22 17.51
C ALA A 296 -4.65 -3.73 17.32
N ALA A 297 -5.58 -2.83 17.01
CA ALA A 297 -6.95 -3.20 16.70
C ALA A 297 -7.03 -4.01 15.40
N GLN A 298 -6.27 -3.62 14.37
CA GLN A 298 -6.16 -4.40 13.13
C GLN A 298 -5.54 -5.77 13.38
N ALA A 299 -4.45 -5.88 14.15
CA ALA A 299 -3.84 -7.16 14.48
C ALA A 299 -4.87 -8.10 15.14
N LYS A 300 -5.59 -7.61 16.14
CA LYS A 300 -6.65 -8.38 16.80
C LYS A 300 -7.78 -8.79 15.84
N LEU A 301 -8.19 -7.90 14.94
CA LEU A 301 -9.22 -8.18 13.96
C LEU A 301 -8.78 -9.28 12.99
N GLN A 302 -7.51 -9.26 12.55
CA GLN A 302 -6.99 -10.23 11.58
C GLN A 302 -6.75 -11.62 12.17
N GLN A 303 -6.60 -11.77 13.48
CA GLN A 303 -6.44 -13.07 14.15
C GLN A 303 -7.54 -14.06 13.79
N LYS A 304 -8.78 -13.62 13.61
CA LYS A 304 -9.90 -14.48 13.20
C LYS A 304 -9.76 -15.07 11.79
N TYR A 305 -8.89 -14.51 10.97
CA TYR A 305 -8.64 -14.95 9.60
C TYR A 305 -7.26 -15.62 9.45
N ALA A 306 -6.46 -15.64 10.50
CA ALA A 306 -5.05 -16.02 10.45
C ALA A 306 -4.82 -17.45 9.90
N ALA A 307 -5.74 -18.39 10.14
CA ALA A 307 -5.61 -19.74 9.59
C ALA A 307 -5.66 -19.75 8.06
N ALA A 308 -6.58 -18.99 7.46
CA ALA A 308 -6.69 -18.86 6.02
C ALA A 308 -5.53 -18.02 5.44
N ASP A 309 -5.09 -16.99 6.16
CA ASP A 309 -3.97 -16.14 5.72
C ASP A 309 -2.64 -16.90 5.70
N ARG A 310 -2.40 -17.82 6.63
CA ARG A 310 -1.19 -18.66 6.66
C ARG A 310 -1.12 -19.70 5.55
N SER A 311 -2.21 -19.97 4.83
CA SER A 311 -2.17 -20.84 3.65
C SER A 311 -1.72 -20.12 2.38
N ILE A 312 -1.52 -18.80 2.43
CA ILE A 312 -1.02 -18.02 1.32
C ILE A 312 0.52 -18.05 1.37
N GLU A 313 1.11 -18.70 0.38
CA GLU A 313 2.56 -18.85 0.27
C GLU A 313 3.12 -17.92 -0.82
N PRO A 314 3.74 -16.78 -0.44
CA PRO A 314 4.28 -15.84 -1.41
C PRO A 314 5.49 -16.48 -2.14
N LYS A 315 5.47 -16.42 -3.45
CA LYS A 315 6.68 -16.63 -4.23
C LYS A 315 7.57 -15.40 -4.10
N LEU A 316 8.84 -15.61 -3.79
CA LEU A 316 9.80 -14.55 -3.58
C LEU A 316 10.76 -14.45 -4.76
N PHE A 317 11.13 -13.22 -5.10
CA PHE A 317 12.24 -12.95 -5.98
C PHE A 317 13.52 -13.67 -5.48
N GLN A 318 14.21 -14.37 -6.37
CA GLN A 318 15.44 -15.10 -6.09
C GLN A 318 16.62 -14.36 -6.73
N PRO A 319 17.40 -13.59 -5.95
CA PRO A 319 18.52 -12.85 -6.53
C PRO A 319 19.56 -13.79 -7.14
N PRO A 320 20.30 -13.36 -8.17
CA PRO A 320 21.38 -14.13 -8.76
C PRO A 320 22.62 -14.19 -7.84
N THR A 321 22.59 -15.06 -6.83
CA THR A 321 23.72 -15.29 -5.93
C THR A 321 24.92 -15.88 -6.67
N LYS A 322 26.15 -15.61 -6.18
CA LYS A 322 27.37 -16.16 -6.76
C LYS A 322 27.25 -17.69 -6.95
N ALA A 323 26.83 -18.42 -5.93
CA ALA A 323 26.67 -19.88 -5.98
C ALA A 323 25.64 -20.34 -7.04
N ARG A 324 24.55 -19.56 -7.25
CA ARG A 324 23.58 -19.84 -8.31
C ARG A 324 24.20 -19.60 -9.68
N LEU A 325 24.94 -18.51 -9.86
CA LEU A 325 25.60 -18.18 -11.12
C LEU A 325 26.72 -19.17 -11.48
N GLU A 326 27.54 -19.60 -10.51
CA GLU A 326 28.55 -20.66 -10.71
C GLU A 326 27.93 -21.97 -11.22
N ARG A 327 26.80 -22.37 -10.62
CA ARG A 327 26.07 -23.57 -11.05
C ARG A 327 25.55 -23.44 -12.48
N LEU A 328 24.89 -22.30 -12.80
CA LEU A 328 24.37 -22.02 -14.13
C LEU A 328 25.49 -21.94 -15.19
N ALA A 329 26.62 -21.33 -14.84
CA ALA A 329 27.78 -21.25 -15.73
C ALA A 329 28.33 -22.67 -16.08
N LYS A 330 28.43 -23.55 -15.09
CA LYS A 330 28.82 -24.92 -15.30
C LYS A 330 27.86 -25.67 -16.23
N GLU A 331 26.54 -25.48 -16.02
CA GLU A 331 25.51 -26.11 -16.84
C GLU A 331 25.54 -25.64 -18.31
N ARG A 332 25.89 -24.33 -18.51
CA ARG A 332 25.93 -23.70 -19.82
C ARG A 332 27.32 -23.65 -20.48
N GLY A 333 28.34 -24.21 -19.83
CA GLY A 333 29.72 -24.24 -20.37
C GLY A 333 30.37 -22.84 -20.41
N VAL A 334 29.98 -21.93 -19.51
CA VAL A 334 30.55 -20.58 -19.41
C VAL A 334 31.71 -20.60 -18.43
N ASP A 335 32.85 -19.95 -18.78
CA ASP A 335 33.94 -19.70 -17.85
C ASP A 335 33.53 -18.62 -16.84
N PHE A 336 33.07 -19.10 -15.68
CA PHE A 336 32.54 -18.25 -14.63
C PHE A 336 33.59 -17.28 -14.05
N ASP A 337 34.81 -17.76 -13.83
CA ASP A 337 35.87 -16.95 -13.21
C ASP A 337 36.28 -15.78 -14.09
N THR A 338 36.46 -16.04 -15.38
CA THR A 338 36.74 -15.01 -16.38
C THR A 338 35.57 -14.01 -16.48
N TRP A 339 34.34 -14.48 -16.60
CA TRP A 339 33.15 -13.62 -16.66
C TRP A 339 33.00 -12.76 -15.39
N TRP A 340 33.14 -13.39 -14.21
CA TRP A 340 32.98 -12.73 -12.92
C TRP A 340 34.03 -11.62 -12.69
N ALA A 341 35.25 -11.84 -13.11
CA ALA A 341 36.33 -10.86 -13.02
C ALA A 341 36.11 -9.62 -13.94
N GLN A 342 35.38 -9.80 -15.05
CA GLN A 342 35.07 -8.70 -15.99
C GLN A 342 33.85 -7.89 -15.59
N THR A 343 32.97 -8.45 -14.75
CA THR A 343 31.68 -7.84 -14.39
C THR A 343 31.75 -7.04 -13.09
N ARG A 344 32.88 -7.10 -12.39
CA ARG A 344 33.14 -6.40 -11.11
C ARG A 344 34.44 -5.62 -11.18
#